data_5ca8b2e4d20e18bde0374987183abba0
#
_entry.id   5ca8b2e4d20e18bde0374987183abba0
#
_cell.length_a   1.000
_cell.length_b   1.000
_cell.length_c   1.000
_cell.angle_alpha   90.00
_cell.angle_beta   90.00
_cell.angle_gamma   90.00
#
_symmetry.space_group_name_H-M   'P 1'
#
loop_
_entity.id
_entity.type
_entity.pdbx_description
1 polymer ?
#
loop_
_entity_poly.entity_id
_entity_poly.type
_entity_poly.pdbx_seq_one_letter_code
_entity_poly.pdbx_strand_id
1 'polypeptide(L)'
;MTTRQDKVRQHQVRPPKAHTQLGRAAVQIFAANERMNRMLIEHLDPAAWRAKPPGKVRSIAAIFTHMHNVRTKWVRLTAPHLKVPRQLARAHCTRKQARAGLAESGARCSEMLAEALGGGGGRIDKFRRDGWAKAWPVGVEMLCYMLAHEAHHRGQVCMLTHQLGFPLPKKTTIGIWNWEKLWKESGWPGGPGGIQGRIG
;
A
#
# COMPACT_ATOMS: atom_id res chain seq x y z
N MET A 1 35.15 -22.57 15.45
CA MET A 1 34.35 -21.34 15.69
C MET A 1 33.40 -21.16 14.54
N THR A 2 32.16 -21.58 14.68
CA THR A 2 31.18 -21.67 13.59
C THR A 2 30.20 -20.51 13.76
N THR A 3 30.25 -19.56 12.85
CA THR A 3 29.38 -18.39 12.84
C THR A 3 27.96 -18.79 12.47
N ARG A 4 27.07 -18.58 13.38
CA ARG A 4 25.61 -18.80 13.28
C ARG A 4 25.02 -17.67 12.43
N GLN A 5 24.74 -17.93 11.16
CA GLN A 5 23.99 -17.01 10.32
C GLN A 5 22.51 -17.02 10.78
N ASP A 6 22.08 -15.95 11.38
CA ASP A 6 20.65 -15.70 11.69
C ASP A 6 19.88 -15.51 10.38
N LYS A 7 19.24 -16.58 9.91
CA LYS A 7 18.21 -16.51 8.88
C LYS A 7 16.99 -15.80 9.46
N VAL A 8 16.90 -14.51 9.21
CA VAL A 8 15.67 -13.75 9.42
C VAL A 8 14.59 -14.37 8.53
N ARG A 9 13.76 -15.23 9.12
CA ARG A 9 12.54 -15.73 8.48
C ARG A 9 11.65 -14.54 8.19
N GLN A 10 11.58 -14.15 6.93
CA GLN A 10 10.52 -13.27 6.44
C GLN A 10 9.20 -13.99 6.66
N HIS A 11 8.45 -13.55 7.67
CA HIS A 11 7.06 -13.97 7.86
C HIS A 11 6.28 -13.45 6.64
N GLN A 12 6.09 -14.31 5.65
CA GLN A 12 5.08 -14.10 4.62
C GLN A 12 3.72 -14.18 5.32
N VAL A 13 3.14 -13.02 5.60
CA VAL A 13 1.75 -12.94 6.06
C VAL A 13 0.90 -13.47 4.91
N ARG A 14 0.34 -14.68 5.09
CA ARG A 14 -0.61 -15.25 4.14
C ARG A 14 -1.79 -14.28 3.99
N PRO A 15 -2.14 -13.86 2.77
CA PRO A 15 -3.30 -13.00 2.59
C PRO A 15 -4.56 -13.70 3.11
N PRO A 16 -5.45 -12.98 3.78
CA PRO A 16 -6.69 -13.54 4.30
C PRO A 16 -7.54 -14.13 3.14
N LYS A 17 -8.23 -15.23 3.42
CA LYS A 17 -9.08 -15.93 2.44
C LYS A 17 -10.32 -15.09 2.11
N ALA A 18 -10.28 -14.33 1.04
CA ALA A 18 -11.49 -13.75 0.46
C ALA A 18 -12.30 -14.85 -0.25
N HIS A 19 -13.58 -14.98 0.09
CA HIS A 19 -14.42 -16.10 -0.37
C HIS A 19 -14.85 -15.99 -1.84
N THR A 20 -14.84 -14.80 -2.43
CA THR A 20 -15.21 -14.57 -3.84
C THR A 20 -13.98 -14.32 -4.72
N GLN A 21 -14.10 -14.63 -6.03
CA GLN A 21 -13.04 -14.35 -7.00
C GLN A 21 -12.71 -12.85 -7.05
N LEU A 22 -13.73 -11.99 -7.04
CA LEU A 22 -13.55 -10.53 -7.02
C LEU A 22 -12.85 -10.06 -5.74
N GLY A 23 -13.25 -10.59 -4.58
CA GLY A 23 -12.62 -10.25 -3.30
C GLY A 23 -11.13 -10.64 -3.28
N ARG A 24 -10.78 -11.82 -3.80
CA ARG A 24 -9.37 -12.24 -3.94
C ARG A 24 -8.61 -11.30 -4.87
N ALA A 25 -9.16 -10.98 -6.04
CA ALA A 25 -8.55 -10.07 -6.99
C ALA A 25 -8.32 -8.68 -6.39
N ALA A 26 -9.28 -8.15 -5.65
CA ALA A 26 -9.19 -6.86 -4.98
C ALA A 26 -8.04 -6.81 -3.97
N VAL A 27 -7.92 -7.83 -3.12
CA VAL A 27 -6.82 -7.94 -2.14
C VAL A 27 -5.46 -8.04 -2.86
N GLN A 28 -5.38 -8.79 -3.94
CA GLN A 28 -4.15 -8.93 -4.73
C GLN A 28 -3.75 -7.63 -5.43
N ILE A 29 -4.70 -6.90 -6.01
CA ILE A 29 -4.45 -5.58 -6.60
C ILE A 29 -3.96 -4.60 -5.53
N PHE A 30 -4.55 -4.61 -4.34
CA PHE A 30 -4.09 -3.78 -3.24
C PHE A 30 -2.69 -4.18 -2.76
N ALA A 31 -2.37 -5.46 -2.72
CA ALA A 31 -1.03 -5.95 -2.39
C ALA A 31 0.02 -5.51 -3.42
N ALA A 32 -0.30 -5.53 -4.71
CA ALA A 32 0.57 -4.98 -5.76
C ALA A 32 0.78 -3.47 -5.60
N ASN A 33 -0.29 -2.72 -5.31
CA ASN A 33 -0.21 -1.29 -5.00
C ASN A 33 0.68 -1.00 -3.78
N GLU A 34 0.55 -1.80 -2.73
CA GLU A 34 1.41 -1.72 -1.53
C GLU A 34 2.89 -1.99 -1.90
N ARG A 35 3.14 -2.98 -2.75
CA ARG A 35 4.51 -3.28 -3.21
C ARG A 35 5.11 -2.12 -3.99
N MET A 36 4.33 -1.43 -4.84
CA MET A 36 4.77 -0.21 -5.52
C MET A 36 5.19 0.88 -4.53
N ASN A 37 4.40 1.13 -3.49
CA ASN A 37 4.71 2.12 -2.47
C ASN A 37 6.00 1.78 -1.70
N ARG A 38 6.17 0.50 -1.33
CA ARG A 38 7.39 0.04 -0.67
C ARG A 38 8.60 0.14 -1.58
N MET A 39 8.47 -0.17 -2.85
CA MET A 39 9.55 -0.04 -3.82
C MET A 39 10.05 1.40 -3.92
N LEU A 40 9.16 2.39 -3.92
CA LEU A 40 9.57 3.78 -3.91
C LEU A 40 10.38 4.13 -2.64
N ILE A 41 9.83 3.82 -1.46
CA ILE A 41 10.52 4.18 -0.20
C ILE A 41 11.84 3.43 -0.01
N GLU A 42 11.97 2.22 -0.55
CA GLU A 42 13.18 1.41 -0.49
C GLU A 42 14.33 2.00 -1.31
N HIS A 43 14.00 2.65 -2.45
CA HIS A 43 14.98 3.17 -3.39
C HIS A 43 15.15 4.70 -3.35
N LEU A 44 14.50 5.37 -2.39
CA LEU A 44 14.73 6.79 -2.16
C LEU A 44 16.16 7.07 -1.70
N ASP A 45 16.75 8.12 -2.26
CA ASP A 45 17.97 8.67 -1.69
C ASP A 45 17.73 9.12 -0.24
N PRO A 46 18.61 8.78 0.72
CA PRO A 46 18.47 9.22 2.10
C PRO A 46 18.38 10.74 2.26
N ALA A 47 19.04 11.51 1.39
CA ALA A 47 18.98 12.96 1.40
C ALA A 47 17.61 13.49 0.94
N ALA A 48 16.99 12.84 -0.05
CA ALA A 48 15.63 13.18 -0.52
C ALA A 48 14.59 13.10 0.60
N TRP A 49 14.74 12.16 1.52
CA TRP A 49 13.82 12.00 2.66
C TRP A 49 13.71 13.25 3.52
N ARG A 50 14.83 13.98 3.70
CA ARG A 50 14.93 15.17 4.55
C ARG A 50 14.85 16.48 3.78
N ALA A 51 14.93 16.43 2.46
CA ALA A 51 14.91 17.60 1.61
C ALA A 51 13.58 18.35 1.77
N LYS A 52 13.68 19.66 1.86
CA LYS A 52 12.52 20.55 1.91
C LYS A 52 12.19 21.00 0.48
N PRO A 53 11.01 20.64 -0.05
CA PRO A 53 10.60 21.19 -1.34
C PRO A 53 10.32 22.69 -1.24
N PRO A 54 10.45 23.43 -2.34
CA PRO A 54 10.11 24.86 -2.36
C PRO A 54 8.62 25.07 -2.12
N GLY A 55 8.28 26.19 -1.50
CA GLY A 55 6.88 26.59 -1.25
C GLY A 55 6.19 25.80 -0.13
N LYS A 56 4.85 25.84 -0.12
CA LYS A 56 4.00 25.23 0.92
C LYS A 56 3.52 23.82 0.51
N VAL A 57 4.43 22.98 0.05
CA VAL A 57 4.10 21.59 -0.33
C VAL A 57 4.63 20.58 0.69
N ARG A 58 4.07 19.37 0.68
CA ARG A 58 4.51 18.31 1.59
C ARG A 58 5.89 17.82 1.19
N SER A 59 6.75 17.57 2.17
CA SER A 59 7.98 16.79 1.95
C SER A 59 7.66 15.32 1.64
N ILE A 60 8.62 14.59 1.08
CA ILE A 60 8.49 13.15 0.80
C ILE A 60 8.16 12.39 2.09
N ALA A 61 8.84 12.69 3.20
CA ALA A 61 8.53 12.11 4.50
C ALA A 61 7.08 12.35 4.94
N ALA A 62 6.58 13.57 4.74
CA ALA A 62 5.21 13.92 5.08
C ALA A 62 4.17 13.22 4.19
N ILE A 63 4.50 12.94 2.92
CA ILE A 63 3.63 12.18 2.01
C ILE A 63 3.50 10.73 2.49
N PHE A 64 4.60 10.03 2.74
CA PHE A 64 4.54 8.64 3.22
C PHE A 64 3.87 8.52 4.59
N THR A 65 4.15 9.44 5.50
CA THR A 65 3.46 9.52 6.79
C THR A 65 1.95 9.72 6.63
N HIS A 66 1.56 10.58 5.68
CA HIS A 66 0.16 10.82 5.36
C HIS A 66 -0.51 9.57 4.81
N MET A 67 0.11 8.88 3.86
CA MET A 67 -0.43 7.62 3.31
C MET A 67 -0.68 6.59 4.42
N HIS A 68 0.30 6.36 5.29
CA HIS A 68 0.13 5.47 6.43
C HIS A 68 -1.01 5.92 7.35
N ASN A 69 -1.04 7.19 7.75
CA ASN A 69 -2.04 7.71 8.68
C ASN A 69 -3.46 7.69 8.09
N VAL A 70 -3.61 7.84 6.78
CA VAL A 70 -4.89 7.68 6.09
C VAL A 70 -5.33 6.22 6.11
N ARG A 71 -4.44 5.26 5.85
CA ARG A 71 -4.74 3.82 5.97
C ARG A 71 -5.20 3.45 7.38
N THR A 72 -4.52 3.93 8.42
CA THR A 72 -4.94 3.67 9.82
C THR A 72 -6.34 4.20 10.08
N LYS A 73 -6.70 5.33 9.46
CA LYS A 73 -8.04 5.90 9.57
C LYS A 73 -9.08 5.04 8.84
N TRP A 74 -8.77 4.55 7.63
CA TRP A 74 -9.67 3.64 6.91
C TRP A 74 -9.96 2.38 7.73
N VAL A 75 -8.94 1.74 8.28
CA VAL A 75 -9.10 0.54 9.12
C VAL A 75 -9.95 0.86 10.35
N ARG A 76 -9.65 1.93 11.08
CA ARG A 76 -10.39 2.32 12.28
C ARG A 76 -11.87 2.57 12.02
N LEU A 77 -12.21 3.17 10.88
CA LEU A 77 -13.60 3.54 10.56
C LEU A 77 -14.39 2.38 9.95
N THR A 78 -13.72 1.51 9.21
CA THR A 78 -14.36 0.45 8.42
C THR A 78 -14.32 -0.90 9.12
N ALA A 79 -13.22 -1.22 9.78
CA ALA A 79 -12.99 -2.48 10.46
C ALA A 79 -12.44 -2.25 11.90
N PRO A 80 -13.22 -1.62 12.80
CA PRO A 80 -12.75 -1.21 14.13
C PRO A 80 -12.36 -2.38 15.04
N HIS A 81 -12.76 -3.60 14.71
CA HIS A 81 -12.36 -4.83 15.41
C HIS A 81 -10.93 -5.27 15.08
N LEU A 82 -10.36 -4.79 13.96
CA LEU A 82 -8.96 -5.05 13.63
C LEU A 82 -8.03 -4.17 14.47
N LYS A 83 -6.85 -4.71 14.79
CA LYS A 83 -5.81 -3.92 15.45
C LYS A 83 -5.38 -2.75 14.58
N VAL A 84 -5.75 -1.54 14.96
CA VAL A 84 -5.39 -0.32 14.23
C VAL A 84 -3.92 0.03 14.50
N PRO A 85 -3.08 0.18 13.46
CA PRO A 85 -1.68 0.59 13.63
C PRO A 85 -1.58 2.01 14.22
N ARG A 86 -0.51 2.25 15.00
CA ARG A 86 -0.24 3.57 15.57
C ARG A 86 0.06 4.58 14.46
N GLN A 87 -0.53 5.76 14.55
CA GLN A 87 -0.20 6.87 13.66
C GLN A 87 1.27 7.32 13.82
N LEU A 88 1.86 7.75 12.72
CA LEU A 88 3.21 8.28 12.68
C LEU A 88 3.20 9.81 12.82
N ALA A 89 4.18 10.34 13.55
CA ALA A 89 4.36 11.78 13.69
C ALA A 89 4.95 12.39 12.40
N ARG A 90 4.26 13.36 11.82
CA ARG A 90 4.67 13.97 10.52
C ARG A 90 6.03 14.66 10.59
N ALA A 91 6.36 15.30 11.73
CA ALA A 91 7.56 16.10 11.86
C ALA A 91 8.85 15.28 12.00
N HIS A 92 8.77 14.07 12.56
CA HIS A 92 9.94 13.32 12.99
C HIS A 92 9.98 11.88 12.46
N CYS A 93 9.15 11.55 11.47
CA CYS A 93 9.10 10.20 10.91
C CYS A 93 10.38 9.87 10.15
N THR A 94 11.08 8.83 10.58
CA THR A 94 12.21 8.29 9.85
C THR A 94 11.74 7.41 8.68
N ARG A 95 12.58 7.24 7.65
CA ARG A 95 12.29 6.34 6.53
C ARG A 95 12.00 4.91 7.01
N LYS A 96 12.75 4.42 8.01
CA LYS A 96 12.54 3.10 8.62
C LYS A 96 11.16 2.98 9.26
N GLN A 97 10.74 3.99 10.03
CA GLN A 97 9.40 4.02 10.64
C GLN A 97 8.28 4.08 9.58
N ALA A 98 8.43 4.92 8.56
CA ALA A 98 7.44 5.00 7.48
C ALA A 98 7.32 3.69 6.71
N ARG A 99 8.45 3.03 6.40
CA ARG A 99 8.45 1.72 5.74
C ARG A 99 7.76 0.65 6.57
N ALA A 100 8.06 0.58 7.87
CA ALA A 100 7.42 -0.37 8.78
C ALA A 100 5.91 -0.07 8.93
N GLY A 101 5.55 1.20 9.12
CA GLY A 101 4.17 1.64 9.22
C GLY A 101 3.35 1.34 7.96
N LEU A 102 3.90 1.58 6.76
CA LEU A 102 3.23 1.22 5.51
C LEU A 102 2.99 -0.28 5.39
N ALA A 103 3.97 -1.11 5.75
CA ALA A 103 3.80 -2.56 5.73
C ALA A 103 2.70 -3.01 6.70
N GLU A 104 2.69 -2.49 7.93
CA GLU A 104 1.69 -2.81 8.94
C GLU A 104 0.30 -2.33 8.53
N SER A 105 0.15 -1.07 8.13
CA SER A 105 -1.14 -0.53 7.69
C SER A 105 -1.63 -1.18 6.40
N GLY A 106 -0.73 -1.55 5.50
CA GLY A 106 -1.06 -2.30 4.29
C GLY A 106 -1.66 -3.67 4.60
N ALA A 107 -1.07 -4.41 5.55
CA ALA A 107 -1.59 -5.70 6.01
C ALA A 107 -3.02 -5.54 6.59
N ARG A 108 -3.25 -4.53 7.43
CA ARG A 108 -4.59 -4.27 8.00
C ARG A 108 -5.61 -3.84 6.93
N CYS A 109 -5.21 -3.03 5.95
CA CYS A 109 -6.08 -2.70 4.82
C CYS A 109 -6.44 -3.94 3.99
N SER A 110 -5.49 -4.86 3.77
CA SER A 110 -5.77 -6.12 3.07
C SER A 110 -6.76 -7.00 3.82
N GLU A 111 -6.66 -7.09 5.15
CA GLU A 111 -7.62 -7.80 5.99
C GLU A 111 -9.02 -7.16 5.91
N MET A 112 -9.09 -5.84 6.08
CA MET A 112 -10.32 -5.07 5.94
C MET A 112 -11.00 -5.29 4.58
N LEU A 113 -10.25 -5.25 3.49
CA LEU A 113 -10.77 -5.50 2.15
C LEU A 113 -11.22 -6.96 1.96
N ALA A 114 -10.46 -7.93 2.49
CA ALA A 114 -10.82 -9.33 2.41
C ALA A 114 -12.14 -9.63 3.13
N GLU A 115 -12.33 -9.08 4.31
CA GLU A 115 -13.59 -9.22 5.07
C GLU A 115 -14.75 -8.53 4.37
N ALA A 116 -14.55 -7.28 3.93
CA ALA A 116 -15.59 -6.48 3.30
C ALA A 116 -16.05 -7.07 1.95
N LEU A 117 -15.14 -7.65 1.18
CA LEU A 117 -15.43 -8.20 -0.15
C LEU A 117 -15.66 -9.72 -0.14
N GLY A 118 -15.33 -10.38 0.96
CA GLY A 118 -15.52 -11.83 1.16
C GLY A 118 -16.86 -12.21 1.75
N GLY A 119 -17.53 -11.31 2.45
CA GLY A 119 -18.83 -11.51 3.10
C GLY A 119 -20.00 -10.94 2.30
N GLY A 120 -21.21 -11.39 2.64
CA GLY A 120 -22.50 -11.09 2.03
C GLY A 120 -22.71 -9.75 1.32
N GLY A 121 -22.36 -9.67 0.06
CA GLY A 121 -22.68 -8.55 -0.81
C GLY A 121 -21.54 -7.56 -1.12
N GLY A 122 -20.32 -7.78 -0.60
CA GLY A 122 -19.17 -6.94 -0.95
C GLY A 122 -19.29 -5.46 -0.52
N ARG A 123 -20.02 -5.18 0.56
CA ARG A 123 -20.30 -3.83 1.06
C ARG A 123 -19.34 -3.43 2.16
N ILE A 124 -18.95 -2.15 2.15
CA ILE A 124 -18.25 -1.50 3.25
C ILE A 124 -19.16 -0.45 3.86
N ASP A 125 -19.92 -0.86 4.87
CA ASP A 125 -21.02 -0.07 5.41
C ASP A 125 -20.59 1.12 6.28
N LYS A 126 -19.36 1.13 6.79
CA LYS A 126 -18.93 2.09 7.82
C LYS A 126 -17.80 3.01 7.39
N PHE A 127 -17.43 3.05 6.11
CA PHE A 127 -16.39 3.97 5.68
C PHE A 127 -16.90 5.42 5.74
N ARG A 128 -16.23 6.20 6.57
CA ARG A 128 -16.45 7.65 6.64
C ARG A 128 -15.11 8.34 6.47
N ARG A 129 -15.06 9.24 5.51
CA ARG A 129 -13.95 10.19 5.39
C ARG A 129 -14.35 11.48 6.12
N ASP A 130 -13.37 12.31 6.51
CA ASP A 130 -13.60 13.63 7.09
C ASP A 130 -14.65 14.41 6.28
N GLY A 131 -15.78 14.73 6.91
CA GLY A 131 -16.89 15.42 6.28
C GLY A 131 -17.76 14.58 5.33
N TRP A 132 -17.40 13.34 5.02
CA TRP A 132 -18.18 12.46 4.16
C TRP A 132 -18.88 11.39 5.00
N ALA A 133 -20.13 11.65 5.28
CA ALA A 133 -20.95 10.79 6.15
C ALA A 133 -21.54 9.56 5.47
N LYS A 134 -21.24 9.32 4.17
CA LYS A 134 -21.83 8.20 3.42
C LYS A 134 -20.98 6.95 3.53
N ALA A 135 -21.63 5.82 3.82
CA ALA A 135 -21.04 4.51 3.63
C ALA A 135 -20.78 4.27 2.13
N TRP A 136 -19.70 3.54 1.83
CA TRP A 136 -19.45 3.10 0.46
C TRP A 136 -20.38 1.93 0.14
N PRO A 137 -21.31 2.08 -0.81
CA PRO A 137 -22.33 1.04 -1.07
C PRO A 137 -21.72 -0.22 -1.68
N VAL A 138 -20.58 -0.10 -2.35
CA VAL A 138 -19.86 -1.21 -2.97
C VAL A 138 -18.39 -1.17 -2.55
N GLY A 139 -17.88 -2.26 -2.00
CA GLY A 139 -16.51 -2.33 -1.49
C GLY A 139 -15.43 -2.09 -2.56
N VAL A 140 -15.73 -2.40 -3.80
CA VAL A 140 -14.86 -2.12 -4.96
C VAL A 140 -14.65 -0.62 -5.19
N GLU A 141 -15.65 0.22 -4.91
CA GLU A 141 -15.51 1.69 -5.01
C GLU A 141 -14.51 2.21 -3.98
N MET A 142 -14.53 1.67 -2.77
CA MET A 142 -13.54 2.01 -1.77
C MET A 142 -12.13 1.58 -2.21
N LEU A 143 -11.98 0.39 -2.77
CA LEU A 143 -10.69 -0.05 -3.31
C LEU A 143 -10.19 0.92 -4.39
N CYS A 144 -11.04 1.31 -5.35
CA CYS A 144 -10.68 2.28 -6.37
C CYS A 144 -10.23 3.61 -5.76
N TYR A 145 -10.94 4.10 -4.73
CA TYR A 145 -10.55 5.31 -4.02
C TYR A 145 -9.19 5.15 -3.32
N MET A 146 -8.95 4.02 -2.64
CA MET A 146 -7.67 3.76 -1.98
C MET A 146 -6.51 3.75 -2.99
N LEU A 147 -6.70 3.09 -4.13
CA LEU A 147 -5.70 3.03 -5.20
C LEU A 147 -5.44 4.40 -5.82
N ALA A 148 -6.48 5.15 -6.15
CA ALA A 148 -6.37 6.50 -6.72
C ALA A 148 -5.65 7.46 -5.76
N HIS A 149 -6.00 7.45 -4.47
CA HIS A 149 -5.35 8.24 -3.44
C HIS A 149 -3.85 7.95 -3.35
N GLU A 150 -3.47 6.69 -3.35
CA GLU A 150 -2.07 6.30 -3.23
C GLU A 150 -1.29 6.51 -4.54
N ALA A 151 -1.93 6.30 -5.70
CA ALA A 151 -1.33 6.61 -7.00
C ALA A 151 -1.02 8.10 -7.13
N HIS A 152 -1.95 8.98 -6.68
CA HIS A 152 -1.70 10.42 -6.60
C HIS A 152 -0.46 10.74 -5.78
N HIS A 153 -0.33 10.15 -4.60
CA HIS A 153 0.83 10.38 -3.73
C HIS A 153 2.13 9.77 -4.28
N ARG A 154 2.07 8.62 -4.96
CA ARG A 154 3.24 8.07 -5.69
C ARG A 154 3.73 9.04 -6.75
N GLY A 155 2.81 9.60 -7.55
CA GLY A 155 3.14 10.62 -8.55
C GLY A 155 3.82 11.84 -7.93
N GLN A 156 3.32 12.33 -6.79
CA GLN A 156 3.95 13.43 -6.05
C GLN A 156 5.38 13.07 -5.61
N VAL A 157 5.60 11.87 -5.08
CA VAL A 157 6.96 11.42 -4.68
C VAL A 157 7.89 11.36 -5.87
N CYS A 158 7.47 10.76 -6.99
CA CYS A 158 8.27 10.66 -8.20
C CYS A 158 8.66 12.05 -8.73
N MET A 159 7.71 12.97 -8.76
CA MET A 159 7.96 14.35 -9.21
C MET A 159 8.90 15.08 -8.25
N LEU A 160 8.66 15.02 -6.94
CA LEU A 160 9.47 15.70 -5.94
C LEU A 160 10.91 15.20 -5.92
N THR A 161 11.13 13.88 -6.03
CA THR A 161 12.51 13.35 -6.09
C THR A 161 13.28 13.92 -7.25
N HIS A 162 12.62 14.05 -8.42
CA HIS A 162 13.25 14.65 -9.61
C HIS A 162 13.54 16.14 -9.41
N GLN A 163 12.56 16.91 -8.93
CA GLN A 163 12.70 18.36 -8.71
C GLN A 163 13.73 18.73 -7.63
N LEU A 164 13.90 17.85 -6.64
CA LEU A 164 14.87 18.06 -5.57
C LEU A 164 16.31 17.62 -5.94
N GLY A 165 16.53 17.12 -7.17
CA GLY A 165 17.85 16.65 -7.61
C GLY A 165 18.21 15.24 -7.15
N PHE A 166 17.25 14.44 -6.66
CA PHE A 166 17.42 13.07 -6.22
C PHE A 166 16.56 12.11 -7.04
N PRO A 167 16.73 12.02 -8.37
CA PRO A 167 15.84 11.21 -9.20
C PRO A 167 15.89 9.74 -8.78
N LEU A 168 14.74 9.09 -8.83
CA LEU A 168 14.66 7.65 -8.56
C LEU A 168 15.45 6.87 -9.60
N PRO A 169 16.12 5.77 -9.22
CA PRO A 169 16.80 4.91 -10.17
C PRO A 169 15.85 4.41 -11.26
N LYS A 170 16.32 4.35 -12.51
CA LYS A 170 15.53 3.87 -13.67
C LYS A 170 14.88 2.51 -13.41
N LYS A 171 15.59 1.58 -12.74
CA LYS A 171 15.04 0.29 -12.33
C LYS A 171 13.81 0.39 -11.42
N THR A 172 13.68 1.47 -10.65
CA THR A 172 12.54 1.70 -9.75
C THR A 172 11.36 2.27 -10.55
N THR A 173 11.60 3.30 -11.36
CA THR A 173 10.54 3.92 -12.17
C THR A 173 9.96 2.97 -13.21
N ILE A 174 10.76 2.06 -13.76
CA ILE A 174 10.26 0.97 -14.61
C ILE A 174 9.62 -0.14 -13.77
N GLY A 175 10.24 -0.46 -12.61
CA GLY A 175 9.80 -1.56 -11.75
C GLY A 175 8.38 -1.41 -11.21
N ILE A 176 7.91 -0.18 -10.95
CA ILE A 176 6.52 0.07 -10.52
C ILE A 176 5.48 -0.25 -11.62
N TRP A 177 5.91 -0.44 -12.85
CA TRP A 177 5.08 -0.85 -13.98
C TRP A 177 5.28 -2.32 -14.39
N ASN A 178 6.20 -3.02 -13.76
CA ASN A 178 6.43 -4.44 -14.02
C ASN A 178 5.39 -5.29 -13.27
N TRP A 179 4.19 -5.37 -13.84
CA TRP A 179 3.05 -6.06 -13.24
C TRP A 179 3.29 -7.55 -13.02
N GLU A 180 4.03 -8.23 -13.88
CA GLU A 180 4.36 -9.64 -13.70
C GLU A 180 5.17 -9.86 -12.41
N LYS A 181 6.20 -9.04 -12.20
CA LYS A 181 7.01 -9.08 -10.97
C LYS A 181 6.20 -8.69 -9.75
N LEU A 182 5.41 -7.62 -9.83
CA LEU A 182 4.58 -7.13 -8.73
C LEU A 182 3.57 -8.19 -8.29
N TRP A 183 2.97 -8.91 -9.22
CA TRP A 183 2.02 -9.98 -8.91
C TRP A 183 2.69 -11.18 -8.26
N LYS A 184 3.83 -11.63 -8.77
CA LYS A 184 4.62 -12.69 -8.13
C LYS A 184 4.99 -12.31 -6.68
N GLU A 185 5.50 -11.10 -6.47
CA GLU A 185 5.89 -10.60 -5.14
C GLU A 185 4.68 -10.38 -4.20
N SER A 186 3.50 -10.18 -4.73
CA SER A 186 2.24 -10.01 -3.98
C SER A 186 1.49 -11.32 -3.74
N GLY A 187 2.09 -12.46 -4.09
CA GLY A 187 1.52 -13.80 -3.86
C GLY A 187 0.46 -14.20 -4.88
N TRP A 188 0.44 -13.60 -6.06
CA TRP A 188 -0.43 -14.02 -7.15
C TRP A 188 0.20 -15.20 -7.92
N PRO A 189 -0.41 -16.40 -7.93
CA PRO A 189 0.19 -17.59 -8.50
C PRO A 189 0.11 -17.70 -10.04
N GLY A 190 -0.26 -16.66 -10.72
CA GLY A 190 -0.28 -16.62 -12.19
C GLY A 190 -0.34 -15.19 -12.64
N GLY A 191 0.78 -14.62 -13.01
CA GLY A 191 0.82 -13.30 -13.66
C GLY A 191 -0.14 -13.22 -14.86
N PRO A 192 -0.17 -12.11 -15.63
CA PRO A 192 -1.07 -11.91 -16.77
C PRO A 192 -1.07 -13.05 -17.82
N GLY A 193 -0.05 -13.91 -17.82
CA GLY A 193 0.00 -15.11 -18.65
C GLY A 193 -0.62 -16.37 -18.03
N GLY A 194 -1.06 -16.33 -16.77
CA GLY A 194 -1.65 -17.49 -16.08
C GLY A 194 -3.15 -17.68 -16.33
N ILE A 195 -3.80 -16.80 -17.06
CA ILE A 195 -5.16 -16.99 -17.58
C ILE A 195 -5.09 -17.54 -19.03
N GLN A 196 -4.27 -18.52 -19.26
CA GLN A 196 -4.45 -19.43 -20.39
C GLN A 196 -5.33 -20.60 -19.95
N GLY A 197 -6.42 -20.33 -19.29
CA GLY A 197 -7.57 -21.20 -19.19
C GLY A 197 -8.34 -21.07 -20.49
N ARG A 198 -8.26 -22.09 -21.34
CA ARG A 198 -8.99 -22.28 -22.58
C ARG A 198 -10.40 -21.69 -22.46
N ILE A 199 -10.67 -20.62 -23.23
CA ILE A 199 -12.02 -20.31 -23.64
C ILE A 199 -12.32 -21.35 -24.74
N GLY A 200 -12.92 -22.46 -24.34
CA GLY A 200 -13.55 -23.41 -25.22
C GLY A 200 -15.00 -23.07 -25.32
#